data_6954b362fdf2ca60c5b9d2e5a6ef8a21
#
_entry.id   6954b362fdf2ca60c5b9d2e5a6ef8a21
#
_cell.length_a   1.000
_cell.length_b   1.000
_cell.length_c   1.000
_cell.angle_alpha   90.00
_cell.angle_beta   90.00
_cell.angle_gamma   90.00
#
_symmetry.space_group_name_H-M   'P 1'
#
loop_
_entity.id
_entity.type
_entity.pdbx_description
1 polymer ?
#
loop_
_entity_poly.entity_id
_entity_poly.type
_entity_poly.pdbx_seq_one_letter_code
_entity_poly.pdbx_strand_id
1 'polypeptide(L)'
;MVKKFFFFYIIINLFNYLYASPYKIIVTVNNDPITQIDLDYEVKTLSILNNRDISKQQINIALNNLIEESIKKKEIINEKLKIDNSLINNHFLQISRNLNLNPKSMDQNLIFLIKEKIKIDKLWNDLIIKKYGWKISVNMKEIDQKLKEKYKESYSNQIKDNLILEEKTKKLGVFSRYHLNKLKEQSLIKFYK
;
A
#
# COMPACT_ATOMS: atom_id res chain seq x y z
N MET A 1 37.86 -48.62 2.04
CA MET A 1 36.41 -48.46 2.12
C MET A 1 35.96 -47.25 2.98
N VAL A 2 36.64 -46.93 4.06
CA VAL A 2 36.28 -45.84 4.99
C VAL A 2 36.18 -44.45 4.37
N LYS A 3 37.08 -44.10 3.42
CA LYS A 3 37.09 -42.77 2.74
C LYS A 3 35.85 -42.48 1.88
N LYS A 4 35.21 -43.50 1.30
CA LYS A 4 33.98 -43.33 0.50
C LYS A 4 32.75 -43.09 1.37
N PHE A 5 32.70 -43.67 2.59
CA PHE A 5 31.61 -43.43 3.53
C PHE A 5 31.66 -42.05 4.15
N PHE A 6 32.85 -41.50 4.40
CA PHE A 6 33.03 -40.16 4.94
C PHE A 6 32.57 -39.06 3.97
N PHE A 7 32.84 -39.26 2.68
CA PHE A 7 32.41 -38.32 1.66
C PHE A 7 30.89 -38.31 1.48
N PHE A 8 30.23 -39.46 1.61
CA PHE A 8 28.77 -39.56 1.52
C PHE A 8 28.09 -38.94 2.73
N TYR A 9 28.69 -39.02 3.93
CA TYR A 9 28.17 -38.35 5.13
C TYR A 9 28.25 -36.83 5.07
N ILE A 10 29.29 -36.26 4.44
CA ILE A 10 29.43 -34.83 4.23
C ILE A 10 28.36 -34.33 3.23
N ILE A 11 28.09 -35.07 2.17
CA ILE A 11 27.06 -34.70 1.18
C ILE A 11 25.67 -34.68 1.82
N ILE A 12 25.31 -35.65 2.66
CA ILE A 12 24.01 -35.71 3.35
C ILE A 12 23.85 -34.53 4.30
N ASN A 13 24.89 -34.08 4.99
CA ASN A 13 24.81 -32.92 5.87
C ASN A 13 24.69 -31.58 5.09
N LEU A 14 25.27 -31.48 3.89
CA LEU A 14 25.11 -30.29 3.03
C LEU A 14 23.66 -30.11 2.55
N PHE A 15 22.91 -31.20 2.33
CA PHE A 15 21.51 -31.12 1.93
C PHE A 15 20.57 -30.64 3.07
N ASN A 16 20.94 -30.87 4.34
CA ASN A 16 20.13 -30.39 5.47
C ASN A 16 20.19 -28.88 5.70
N TYR A 17 21.22 -28.17 5.18
CA TYR A 17 21.33 -26.71 5.24
C TYR A 17 20.49 -25.99 4.17
N LEU A 18 19.97 -26.71 3.17
CA LEU A 18 19.20 -26.13 2.05
C LEU A 18 17.71 -25.91 2.36
N TYR A 19 17.20 -26.31 3.52
CA TYR A 19 15.77 -26.23 3.85
C TYR A 19 15.38 -25.19 4.91
N ALA A 20 16.29 -24.39 5.39
CA ALA A 20 15.91 -23.24 6.20
C ALA A 20 15.64 -22.07 5.26
N SER A 21 14.46 -22.05 4.62
CA SER A 21 13.98 -20.79 4.03
C SER A 21 13.85 -19.78 5.16
N PRO A 22 14.66 -18.70 5.20
CA PRO A 22 14.56 -17.70 6.25
C PRO A 22 13.22 -16.96 6.23
N TYR A 23 12.38 -17.23 5.23
CA TYR A 23 11.13 -16.53 4.96
C TYR A 23 9.93 -17.44 5.26
N LYS A 24 9.40 -17.33 6.49
CA LYS A 24 8.12 -17.97 6.81
C LYS A 24 7.02 -17.27 6.02
N ILE A 25 6.38 -17.98 5.09
CA ILE A 25 5.18 -17.51 4.40
C ILE A 25 4.04 -17.51 5.41
N ILE A 26 3.35 -16.39 5.55
CA ILE A 26 2.19 -16.23 6.46
C ILE A 26 0.87 -16.17 5.69
N VAL A 27 0.88 -15.63 4.47
CA VAL A 27 -0.28 -15.54 3.59
C VAL A 27 0.18 -15.69 2.13
N THR A 28 -0.67 -16.24 1.27
CA THR A 28 -0.55 -16.05 -0.18
C THR A 28 -1.79 -15.38 -0.74
N VAL A 29 -1.58 -14.47 -1.70
CA VAL A 29 -2.65 -13.76 -2.43
C VAL A 29 -2.50 -14.10 -3.91
N ASN A 30 -3.43 -14.89 -4.46
CA ASN A 30 -3.35 -15.40 -5.84
C ASN A 30 -2.01 -16.10 -6.16
N ASN A 31 -1.48 -16.85 -5.20
CA ASN A 31 -0.17 -17.52 -5.16
C ASN A 31 1.06 -16.61 -4.92
N ASP A 32 0.90 -15.31 -4.86
CA ASP A 32 2.00 -14.40 -4.48
C ASP A 32 2.20 -14.48 -2.96
N PRO A 33 3.39 -14.84 -2.46
CA PRO A 33 3.63 -15.02 -1.03
C PRO A 33 3.80 -13.67 -0.31
N ILE A 34 3.25 -13.59 0.89
CA ILE A 34 3.55 -12.56 1.89
C ILE A 34 4.24 -13.27 3.05
N THR A 35 5.43 -12.81 3.41
CA THR A 35 6.27 -13.44 4.42
C THR A 35 6.21 -12.71 5.75
N GLN A 36 6.74 -13.34 6.81
CA GLN A 36 6.91 -12.68 8.10
C GLN A 36 7.78 -11.42 8.00
N ILE A 37 8.82 -11.46 7.16
CA ILE A 37 9.69 -10.29 6.94
C ILE A 37 8.94 -9.12 6.30
N ASP A 38 8.06 -9.40 5.34
CA ASP A 38 7.23 -8.34 4.73
C ASP A 38 6.34 -7.68 5.80
N LEU A 39 5.76 -8.49 6.71
CA LEU A 39 4.95 -7.99 7.81
C LEU A 39 5.77 -7.13 8.78
N ASP A 40 6.98 -7.57 9.13
CA ASP A 40 7.86 -6.83 10.04
C ASP A 40 8.27 -5.47 9.43
N TYR A 41 8.54 -5.43 8.12
CA TYR A 41 8.81 -4.18 7.41
C TYR A 41 7.57 -3.30 7.29
N GLU A 42 6.38 -3.86 7.04
CA GLU A 42 5.13 -3.08 7.00
C GLU A 42 4.84 -2.44 8.36
N VAL A 43 5.03 -3.17 9.45
CA VAL A 43 4.90 -2.66 10.83
C VAL A 43 5.85 -1.49 11.05
N LYS A 44 7.14 -1.61 10.67
CA LYS A 44 8.11 -0.52 10.76
C LYS A 44 7.70 0.68 9.91
N THR A 45 7.24 0.43 8.68
CA THR A 45 6.79 1.49 7.78
C THR A 45 5.60 2.26 8.37
N LEU A 46 4.60 1.55 8.90
CA LEU A 46 3.45 2.16 9.56
C LEU A 46 3.82 2.93 10.82
N SER A 47 4.77 2.41 11.62
CA SER A 47 5.28 3.12 12.81
C SER A 47 5.89 4.47 12.42
N ILE A 48 6.73 4.49 11.38
CA ILE A 48 7.35 5.71 10.86
C ILE A 48 6.29 6.68 10.33
N LEU A 49 5.39 6.21 9.47
CA LEU A 49 4.39 7.07 8.83
C LEU A 49 3.36 7.65 9.81
N ASN A 50 3.05 6.92 10.88
CA ASN A 50 2.11 7.35 11.92
C ASN A 50 2.80 8.05 13.10
N ASN A 51 4.13 8.10 13.12
CA ASN A 51 4.95 8.64 14.20
C ASN A 51 4.58 8.06 15.58
N ARG A 52 4.39 6.73 15.67
CA ARG A 52 4.05 6.00 16.88
C ARG A 52 4.34 4.52 16.77
N ASP A 53 4.57 3.86 17.90
CA ASP A 53 4.73 2.42 17.97
C ASP A 53 3.44 1.69 17.59
N ILE A 54 3.60 0.53 16.95
CA ILE A 54 2.50 -0.30 16.50
C ILE A 54 2.11 -1.30 17.58
N SER A 55 0.86 -1.25 18.02
CA SER A 55 0.29 -2.22 18.96
C SER A 55 0.00 -3.58 18.30
N LYS A 56 -0.23 -4.62 19.11
CA LYS A 56 -0.61 -5.96 18.60
C LYS A 56 -1.84 -5.95 17.69
N GLN A 57 -2.82 -5.09 17.98
CA GLN A 57 -4.01 -4.94 17.11
C GLN A 57 -3.64 -4.37 15.74
N GLN A 58 -2.64 -3.51 15.67
CA GLN A 58 -2.18 -2.89 14.41
C GLN A 58 -1.37 -3.85 13.53
N ILE A 59 -0.86 -4.96 14.08
CA ILE A 59 -0.23 -6.03 13.29
C ILE A 59 -1.24 -6.65 12.30
N ASN A 60 -2.48 -6.87 12.72
CA ASN A 60 -3.53 -7.36 11.82
C ASN A 60 -3.87 -6.33 10.74
N ILE A 61 -3.83 -5.03 11.07
CA ILE A 61 -4.00 -3.96 10.09
C ILE A 61 -2.83 -3.98 9.09
N ALA A 62 -1.59 -4.13 9.55
CA ALA A 62 -0.42 -4.26 8.69
C ALA A 62 -0.54 -5.44 7.73
N LEU A 63 -0.96 -6.60 8.21
CA LEU A 63 -1.18 -7.77 7.35
C LEU A 63 -2.28 -7.54 6.32
N ASN A 64 -3.40 -6.94 6.71
CA ASN A 64 -4.46 -6.58 5.77
C ASN A 64 -3.99 -5.57 4.72
N ASN A 65 -3.17 -4.59 5.10
CA ASN A 65 -2.58 -3.65 4.16
C ASN A 65 -1.71 -4.34 3.12
N LEU A 66 -0.86 -5.29 3.51
CA LEU A 66 -0.04 -6.08 2.58
C LEU A 66 -0.90 -6.89 1.60
N ILE A 67 -1.98 -7.51 2.08
CA ILE A 67 -2.93 -8.25 1.24
C ILE A 67 -3.57 -7.29 0.22
N GLU A 68 -4.06 -6.13 0.67
CA GLU A 68 -4.66 -5.12 -0.20
C GLU A 68 -3.67 -4.55 -1.21
N GLU A 69 -2.44 -4.33 -0.78
CA GLU A 69 -1.36 -3.83 -1.63
C GLU A 69 -0.99 -4.84 -2.72
N SER A 70 -0.93 -6.15 -2.39
CA SER A 70 -0.72 -7.22 -3.38
C SER A 70 -1.83 -7.23 -4.43
N ILE A 71 -3.10 -7.09 -4.03
CA ILE A 71 -4.25 -7.04 -4.94
C ILE A 71 -4.17 -5.79 -5.83
N LYS A 72 -3.90 -4.62 -5.25
CA LYS A 72 -3.74 -3.36 -5.99
C LYS A 72 -2.62 -3.44 -7.01
N LYS A 73 -1.45 -3.95 -6.62
CA LYS A 73 -0.29 -4.14 -7.51
C LYS A 73 -0.66 -4.96 -8.74
N LYS A 74 -1.33 -6.10 -8.53
CA LYS A 74 -1.76 -6.97 -9.64
C LYS A 74 -2.67 -6.24 -10.61
N GLU A 75 -3.66 -5.51 -10.12
CA GLU A 75 -4.58 -4.75 -10.96
C GLU A 75 -3.89 -3.61 -11.71
N ILE A 76 -2.99 -2.87 -11.05
CA ILE A 76 -2.17 -1.81 -11.67
C ILE A 76 -1.32 -2.37 -12.82
N ILE A 77 -0.71 -3.56 -12.64
CA ILE A 77 0.07 -4.23 -13.67
C ILE A 77 -0.82 -4.65 -14.85
N ASN A 78 -1.98 -5.24 -14.57
CA ASN A 78 -2.95 -5.65 -15.59
C ASN A 78 -3.42 -4.47 -16.45
N GLU A 79 -3.62 -3.32 -15.83
CA GLU A 79 -4.02 -2.07 -16.51
C GLU A 79 -2.85 -1.31 -17.14
N LYS A 80 -1.61 -1.82 -17.02
CA LYS A 80 -0.36 -1.28 -17.59
C LYS A 80 -0.12 0.19 -17.21
N LEU A 81 -0.53 0.57 -15.99
CA LEU A 81 -0.33 1.93 -15.51
C LEU A 81 1.13 2.18 -15.15
N LYS A 82 1.61 3.39 -15.46
CA LYS A 82 2.98 3.83 -15.19
C LYS A 82 2.96 5.21 -14.57
N ILE A 83 3.97 5.51 -13.77
CA ILE A 83 4.19 6.80 -13.14
C ILE A 83 5.67 7.17 -13.24
N ASP A 84 5.96 8.45 -13.33
CA ASP A 84 7.33 8.95 -13.30
C ASP A 84 7.92 8.82 -11.88
N ASN A 85 9.12 8.27 -11.80
CA ASN A 85 9.86 8.13 -10.54
C ASN A 85 10.21 9.48 -9.90
N SER A 86 10.30 10.56 -10.68
CA SER A 86 10.52 11.90 -10.15
C SER A 86 9.37 12.33 -9.24
N LEU A 87 8.11 12.02 -9.61
CA LEU A 87 6.93 12.33 -8.82
C LEU A 87 6.93 11.55 -7.49
N ILE A 88 7.36 10.29 -7.52
CA ILE A 88 7.48 9.45 -6.32
C ILE A 88 8.55 10.02 -5.37
N ASN A 89 9.72 10.38 -5.92
CA ASN A 89 10.80 10.97 -5.13
C ASN A 89 10.38 12.29 -4.48
N ASN A 90 9.72 13.17 -5.23
CA ASN A 90 9.24 14.46 -4.71
C ASN A 90 8.23 14.25 -3.57
N HIS A 91 7.31 13.30 -3.74
CA HIS A 91 6.32 12.99 -2.71
C HIS A 91 6.96 12.38 -1.45
N PHE A 92 7.92 11.47 -1.63
CA PHE A 92 8.71 10.92 -0.53
C PHE A 92 9.44 12.01 0.26
N LEU A 93 10.09 12.96 -0.44
CA LEU A 93 10.76 14.09 0.21
C LEU A 93 9.77 15.00 0.96
N GLN A 94 8.58 15.21 0.43
CA GLN A 94 7.53 15.96 1.12
C GLN A 94 7.07 15.27 2.40
N ILE A 95 6.80 13.95 2.35
CA ILE A 95 6.46 13.15 3.54
C ILE A 95 7.60 13.21 4.55
N SER A 96 8.84 13.03 4.12
CA SER A 96 10.01 13.07 5.00
C SER A 96 10.13 14.40 5.74
N ARG A 97 9.89 15.51 5.05
CA ARG A 97 9.88 16.85 5.69
C ARG A 97 8.77 16.99 6.72
N ASN A 98 7.55 16.59 6.36
CA ASN A 98 6.37 16.69 7.23
C ASN A 98 6.51 15.86 8.52
N LEU A 99 7.21 14.72 8.43
CA LEU A 99 7.45 13.82 9.56
C LEU A 99 8.82 14.05 10.24
N ASN A 100 9.58 15.07 9.83
CA ASN A 100 10.94 15.34 10.32
C ASN A 100 11.89 14.14 10.19
N LEU A 101 11.72 13.32 9.14
CA LEU A 101 12.58 12.19 8.87
C LEU A 101 13.87 12.65 8.17
N ASN A 102 14.99 12.01 8.52
CA ASN A 102 16.24 12.20 7.80
C ASN A 102 16.49 11.01 6.85
N PRO A 103 16.22 11.15 5.54
CA PRO A 103 16.40 10.06 4.58
C PRO A 103 17.83 9.50 4.52
N LYS A 104 18.85 10.30 4.88
CA LYS A 104 20.25 9.86 4.85
C LYS A 104 20.60 8.86 5.96
N SER A 105 19.85 8.88 7.06
CA SER A 105 20.03 7.96 8.19
C SER A 105 19.01 6.81 8.22
N MET A 106 18.07 6.76 7.27
CA MET A 106 17.09 5.69 7.18
C MET A 106 17.66 4.45 6.48
N ASP A 107 17.16 3.28 6.87
CA ASP A 107 17.39 2.02 6.16
C ASP A 107 16.92 2.15 4.69
N GLN A 108 17.78 1.74 3.74
CA GLN A 108 17.50 1.83 2.32
C GLN A 108 16.30 0.96 1.90
N ASN A 109 16.09 -0.18 2.56
CA ASN A 109 14.93 -1.03 2.31
C ASN A 109 13.63 -0.33 2.75
N LEU A 110 13.64 0.36 3.89
CA LEU A 110 12.48 1.16 4.33
C LEU A 110 12.19 2.31 3.37
N ILE A 111 13.21 3.01 2.89
CA ILE A 111 13.04 4.06 1.88
C ILE A 111 12.40 3.49 0.62
N PHE A 112 12.90 2.35 0.14
CA PHE A 112 12.35 1.67 -1.03
C PHE A 112 10.88 1.29 -0.81
N LEU A 113 10.54 0.68 0.32
CA LEU A 113 9.17 0.27 0.63
C LEU A 113 8.21 1.46 0.75
N ILE A 114 8.62 2.55 1.39
CA ILE A 114 7.81 3.78 1.46
C ILE A 114 7.55 4.34 0.04
N LYS A 115 8.57 4.35 -0.81
CA LYS A 115 8.43 4.81 -2.19
C LYS A 115 7.51 3.90 -3.02
N GLU A 116 7.63 2.58 -2.87
CA GLU A 116 6.73 1.62 -3.54
C GLU A 116 5.28 1.81 -3.05
N LYS A 117 5.06 2.02 -1.77
CA LYS A 117 3.73 2.32 -1.21
C LYS A 117 3.14 3.61 -1.81
N ILE A 118 3.91 4.69 -1.87
CA ILE A 118 3.52 5.94 -2.53
C ILE A 118 3.15 5.71 -4.00
N LYS A 119 3.95 4.92 -4.70
CA LYS A 119 3.73 4.59 -6.11
C LYS A 119 2.41 3.83 -6.31
N ILE A 120 2.18 2.80 -5.50
CA ILE A 120 0.95 2.00 -5.57
C ILE A 120 -0.27 2.86 -5.28
N ASP A 121 -0.24 3.69 -4.25
CA ASP A 121 -1.37 4.53 -3.88
C ASP A 121 -1.69 5.57 -4.98
N LYS A 122 -0.67 6.17 -5.60
CA LYS A 122 -0.88 7.09 -6.73
C LYS A 122 -1.45 6.38 -7.95
N LEU A 123 -0.85 5.27 -8.36
CA LEU A 123 -1.33 4.50 -9.51
C LEU A 123 -2.72 3.91 -9.27
N TRP A 124 -3.02 3.52 -8.03
CA TRP A 124 -4.35 3.07 -7.66
C TRP A 124 -5.39 4.18 -7.78
N ASN A 125 -5.09 5.38 -7.30
CA ASN A 125 -5.97 6.54 -7.45
C ASN A 125 -6.21 6.88 -8.93
N ASP A 126 -5.17 6.86 -9.75
CA ASP A 126 -5.28 7.07 -11.20
C ASP A 126 -6.14 5.99 -11.86
N LEU A 127 -6.00 4.73 -11.43
CA LEU A 127 -6.84 3.63 -11.88
C LEU A 127 -8.31 3.87 -11.55
N ILE A 128 -8.61 4.26 -10.31
CA ILE A 128 -9.98 4.53 -9.87
C ILE A 128 -10.58 5.72 -10.63
N ILE A 129 -9.80 6.77 -10.85
CA ILE A 129 -10.22 7.91 -11.69
C ILE A 129 -10.48 7.46 -13.13
N LYS A 130 -9.60 6.64 -13.72
CA LYS A 130 -9.79 6.08 -15.07
C LYS A 130 -11.07 5.27 -15.17
N LYS A 131 -11.35 4.40 -14.18
CA LYS A 131 -12.53 3.51 -14.21
C LYS A 131 -13.84 4.18 -13.81
N TYR A 132 -13.80 5.13 -12.90
CA TYR A 132 -15.00 5.71 -12.26
C TYR A 132 -15.06 7.25 -12.32
N GLY A 133 -14.20 7.93 -13.07
CA GLY A 133 -14.09 9.38 -13.10
C GLY A 133 -15.43 10.09 -13.37
N TRP A 134 -16.26 9.53 -14.26
CA TRP A 134 -17.58 10.06 -14.56
C TRP A 134 -18.57 9.98 -13.38
N LYS A 135 -18.37 9.04 -12.43
CA LYS A 135 -19.15 8.92 -11.18
C LYS A 135 -18.60 9.80 -10.06
N ILE A 136 -17.32 10.19 -10.16
CA ILE A 136 -16.64 11.04 -9.17
C ILE A 136 -16.98 12.51 -9.38
N SER A 137 -17.57 12.89 -10.54
CA SER A 137 -18.04 14.24 -10.80
C SER A 137 -18.97 14.74 -9.68
N VAL A 138 -18.86 16.03 -9.36
CA VAL A 138 -19.62 16.67 -8.29
C VAL A 138 -20.77 17.45 -8.87
N ASN A 139 -21.95 17.33 -8.27
CA ASN A 139 -23.11 18.13 -8.63
C ASN A 139 -22.95 19.55 -8.06
N MET A 140 -22.75 20.50 -8.95
CA MET A 140 -22.52 21.90 -8.56
C MET A 140 -23.72 22.51 -7.82
N LYS A 141 -24.95 22.09 -8.12
CA LYS A 141 -26.14 22.55 -7.38
C LYS A 141 -26.12 22.13 -5.92
N GLU A 142 -25.68 20.89 -5.63
CA GLU A 142 -25.52 20.40 -4.26
C GLU A 142 -24.40 21.15 -3.52
N ILE A 143 -23.31 21.48 -4.21
CA ILE A 143 -22.24 22.31 -3.63
C ILE A 143 -22.76 23.69 -3.26
N ASP A 144 -23.46 24.36 -4.18
CA ASP A 144 -23.99 25.71 -3.95
C ASP A 144 -25.03 25.70 -2.80
N GLN A 145 -25.84 24.64 -2.70
CA GLN A 145 -26.77 24.46 -1.58
C GLN A 145 -26.03 24.29 -0.24
N LYS A 146 -25.05 23.41 -0.15
CA LYS A 146 -24.22 23.22 1.07
C LYS A 146 -23.49 24.50 1.49
N LEU A 147 -23.01 25.28 0.51
CA LEU A 147 -22.37 26.57 0.79
C LEU A 147 -23.34 27.58 1.37
N LYS A 148 -24.55 27.69 0.82
CA LYS A 148 -25.61 28.59 1.35
C LYS A 148 -26.04 28.19 2.77
N GLU A 149 -26.23 26.90 3.00
CA GLU A 149 -26.61 26.39 4.34
C GLU A 149 -25.54 26.68 5.40
N LYS A 150 -24.23 26.50 5.04
CA LYS A 150 -23.12 26.62 5.99
C LYS A 150 -22.60 28.04 6.16
N TYR A 151 -22.55 28.83 5.08
CA TYR A 151 -21.90 30.14 5.04
C TYR A 151 -22.85 31.29 4.69
N LYS A 152 -24.15 31.02 4.58
CA LYS A 152 -25.16 31.96 4.07
C LYS A 152 -24.79 32.47 2.68
N GLU A 153 -24.62 33.75 2.45
CA GLU A 153 -24.26 34.28 1.12
C GLU A 153 -22.80 34.79 1.03
N SER A 154 -22.02 34.60 2.11
CA SER A 154 -20.66 35.14 2.20
C SER A 154 -19.61 34.03 2.25
N TYR A 155 -19.16 33.55 1.07
CA TYR A 155 -18.05 32.61 0.97
C TYR A 155 -17.11 32.96 -0.19
N SER A 156 -15.81 32.66 -0.03
CA SER A 156 -14.81 32.87 -1.07
C SER A 156 -14.80 31.70 -2.07
N ASN A 157 -14.27 31.94 -3.28
CA ASN A 157 -14.04 30.87 -4.26
C ASN A 157 -13.17 29.74 -3.69
N GLN A 158 -12.21 30.07 -2.85
CA GLN A 158 -11.35 29.07 -2.21
C GLN A 158 -12.15 28.09 -1.31
N ILE A 159 -13.17 28.57 -0.58
CA ILE A 159 -14.06 27.72 0.22
C ILE A 159 -14.86 26.80 -0.70
N LYS A 160 -15.35 27.31 -1.83
CA LYS A 160 -16.06 26.50 -2.83
C LYS A 160 -15.17 25.43 -3.42
N ASP A 161 -13.95 25.77 -3.82
CA ASP A 161 -12.99 24.84 -4.42
C ASP A 161 -12.58 23.74 -3.42
N ASN A 162 -12.37 24.11 -2.16
CA ASN A 162 -12.08 23.15 -1.09
C ASN A 162 -13.24 22.16 -0.88
N LEU A 163 -14.49 22.63 -0.90
CA LEU A 163 -15.66 21.76 -0.75
C LEU A 163 -15.80 20.81 -1.95
N ILE A 164 -15.56 21.31 -3.17
CA ILE A 164 -15.55 20.48 -4.39
C ILE A 164 -14.47 19.39 -4.28
N LEU A 165 -13.28 19.75 -3.83
CA LEU A 165 -12.17 18.81 -3.65
C LEU A 165 -12.50 17.76 -2.57
N GLU A 166 -13.09 18.17 -1.45
CA GLU A 166 -13.54 17.28 -0.38
C GLU A 166 -14.55 16.25 -0.90
N GLU A 167 -15.60 16.71 -1.62
CA GLU A 167 -16.60 15.82 -2.18
C GLU A 167 -16.04 14.85 -3.24
N LYS A 168 -15.14 15.32 -4.10
CA LYS A 168 -14.41 14.44 -5.04
C LYS A 168 -13.61 13.40 -4.31
N THR A 169 -12.89 13.79 -3.25
CA THR A 169 -12.06 12.89 -2.44
C THR A 169 -12.91 11.83 -1.73
N LYS A 170 -14.06 12.22 -1.16
CA LYS A 170 -15.02 11.27 -0.57
C LYS A 170 -15.51 10.24 -1.60
N LYS A 171 -15.94 10.70 -2.78
CA LYS A 171 -16.39 9.81 -3.86
C LYS A 171 -15.27 8.90 -4.34
N LEU A 172 -14.06 9.41 -4.52
CA LEU A 172 -12.89 8.63 -4.87
C LEU A 172 -12.64 7.51 -3.85
N GLY A 173 -12.72 7.81 -2.55
CA GLY A 173 -12.58 6.83 -1.47
C GLY A 173 -13.68 5.75 -1.50
N VAL A 174 -14.91 6.11 -1.84
CA VAL A 174 -16.03 5.15 -1.97
C VAL A 174 -15.77 4.19 -3.13
N PHE A 175 -15.42 4.70 -4.33
CA PHE A 175 -15.16 3.85 -5.49
C PHE A 175 -13.87 3.05 -5.36
N SER A 176 -12.86 3.58 -4.67
CA SER A 176 -11.64 2.86 -4.32
C SER A 176 -11.96 1.61 -3.48
N ARG A 177 -12.72 1.78 -2.38
CA ARG A 177 -13.15 0.66 -1.54
C ARG A 177 -14.04 -0.34 -2.29
N TYR A 178 -15.00 0.14 -3.06
CA TYR A 178 -15.87 -0.70 -3.87
C TYR A 178 -15.06 -1.58 -4.83
N HIS A 179 -14.13 -0.98 -5.57
CA HIS A 179 -13.31 -1.71 -6.54
C HIS A 179 -12.37 -2.71 -5.86
N LEU A 180 -11.73 -2.30 -4.75
CA LEU A 180 -10.85 -3.17 -3.96
C LEU A 180 -11.62 -4.37 -3.39
N ASN A 181 -12.82 -4.16 -2.82
CA ASN A 181 -13.63 -5.26 -2.28
C ASN A 181 -14.01 -6.25 -3.37
N LYS A 182 -14.42 -5.77 -4.55
CA LYS A 182 -14.71 -6.62 -5.71
C LYS A 182 -13.50 -7.49 -6.09
N LEU A 183 -12.29 -6.92 -6.10
CA LEU A 183 -11.06 -7.68 -6.39
C LEU A 183 -10.72 -8.66 -5.27
N LYS A 184 -10.96 -8.29 -4.01
CA LYS A 184 -10.77 -9.19 -2.84
C LYS A 184 -11.64 -10.44 -2.95
N GLU A 185 -12.91 -10.28 -3.30
CA GLU A 185 -13.86 -11.39 -3.50
C GLU A 185 -13.42 -12.34 -4.62
N GLN A 186 -12.70 -11.85 -5.62
CA GLN A 186 -12.16 -12.63 -6.74
C GLN A 186 -10.76 -13.21 -6.46
N SER A 187 -10.15 -12.85 -5.34
CA SER A 187 -8.77 -13.24 -5.00
C SER A 187 -8.74 -14.49 -4.13
N LEU A 188 -7.80 -15.39 -4.42
CA LEU A 188 -7.53 -16.55 -3.60
C LEU A 188 -6.55 -16.16 -2.49
N ILE A 189 -7.05 -16.04 -1.25
CA ILE A 189 -6.23 -15.71 -0.08
C ILE A 189 -6.13 -16.94 0.82
N LYS A 190 -4.89 -17.41 1.09
CA LYS A 190 -4.62 -18.56 1.95
C LYS A 190 -3.68 -18.16 3.08
N PHE A 191 -4.08 -18.45 4.31
CA PHE A 191 -3.27 -18.24 5.52
C PHE A 191 -2.51 -19.49 5.90
N TYR A 192 -1.25 -19.34 6.34
CA TYR A 192 -0.39 -20.41 6.79
C TYR A 192 -0.10 -20.24 8.29
N LYS A 193 -0.05 -21.36 9.02
CA LYS A 193 0.24 -21.37 10.45
C LYS A 193 1.72 -21.56 10.72
#